data_3b54c21cbd5798751163a2c04bade0fe
#
_entry.id   3b54c21cbd5798751163a2c04bade0fe
#
_cell.length_a   1.000
_cell.length_b   1.000
_cell.length_c   1.000
_cell.angle_alpha   90.00
_cell.angle_beta   90.00
_cell.angle_gamma   90.00
#
_symmetry.space_group_name_H-M   'P 1'
#
loop_
_entity.id
_entity.type
_entity.pdbx_description
1 polymer ?
#
loop_
_entity_poly.entity_id
_entity_poly.type
_entity_poly.pdbx_seq_one_letter_code
_entity_poly.pdbx_strand_id
1 'polypeptide(L)'
;MAIDDLPLPVVNFLNVIGVSWPYVNEDTVMQFSSLVRQFGQAVETTHQEATQHVAGVAQAYQSAASQKMADGWQKLSDRHVTEILDGCTVLSAALEAAAGYIVAQKGEAIVTLVEMATAFLAAQATAVETLGISEASVPLIIDGAEKPRRQ
;
A
#
# COMPACT_ATOMS: atom_id res chain seq x y z
N MET A 1 -9.00 -4.99 8.29
CA MET A 1 -10.11 -4.08 7.91
C MET A 1 -9.53 -2.72 7.56
N ALA A 2 -9.97 -2.16 6.43
CA ALA A 2 -9.58 -0.81 6.05
C ALA A 2 -10.05 0.20 7.10
N ILE A 3 -9.29 1.26 7.29
CA ILE A 3 -9.74 2.40 8.06
C ILE A 3 -10.83 3.10 7.23
N ASP A 4 -12.04 3.21 7.78
CA ASP A 4 -13.18 3.81 7.09
C ASP A 4 -12.86 5.24 6.63
N ASP A 5 -13.35 5.59 5.45
CA ASP A 5 -13.17 6.92 4.93
C ASP A 5 -13.92 7.96 5.78
N LEU A 6 -13.23 9.07 6.02
CA LEU A 6 -13.83 10.19 6.75
C LEU A 6 -14.93 10.88 5.93
N PRO A 7 -15.96 11.43 6.58
CA PRO A 7 -16.94 12.25 5.89
C PRO A 7 -16.29 13.41 5.13
N LEU A 8 -16.83 13.73 3.96
CA LEU A 8 -16.27 14.76 3.09
C LEU A 8 -16.02 16.12 3.76
N PRO A 9 -16.93 16.64 4.62
CA PRO A 9 -16.66 17.89 5.34
C PRO A 9 -15.42 17.84 6.24
N VAL A 10 -15.17 16.68 6.86
CA VAL A 10 -13.98 16.47 7.72
C VAL A 10 -12.72 16.46 6.88
N VAL A 11 -12.73 15.78 5.73
CA VAL A 11 -11.62 15.75 4.79
C VAL A 11 -11.32 17.13 4.23
N ASN A 12 -12.36 17.90 3.86
CA ASN A 12 -12.18 19.26 3.41
C ASN A 12 -11.55 20.16 4.49
N PHE A 13 -11.93 19.98 5.74
CA PHE A 13 -11.33 20.68 6.87
C PHE A 13 -9.85 20.30 7.03
N LEU A 14 -9.52 19.01 6.97
CA LEU A 14 -8.12 18.53 7.00
C LEU A 14 -7.29 19.15 5.88
N ASN A 15 -7.81 19.21 4.66
CA ASN A 15 -7.13 19.80 3.52
C ASN A 15 -6.85 21.29 3.73
N VAL A 16 -7.78 22.04 4.35
CA VAL A 16 -7.59 23.46 4.67
C VAL A 16 -6.42 23.68 5.63
N ILE A 17 -6.21 22.77 6.57
CA ILE A 17 -5.10 22.84 7.53
C ILE A 17 -3.83 22.15 7.03
N GLY A 18 -3.80 21.72 5.75
CA GLY A 18 -2.62 21.11 5.13
C GLY A 18 -2.44 19.62 5.41
N VAL A 19 -3.45 18.95 5.92
CA VAL A 19 -3.45 17.49 6.19
C VAL A 19 -4.19 16.77 5.09
N SER A 20 -3.47 15.98 4.28
CA SER A 20 -4.07 15.19 3.21
C SER A 20 -4.63 13.88 3.74
N TRP A 21 -5.87 13.56 3.36
CA TRP A 21 -6.47 12.26 3.60
C TRP A 21 -6.30 11.36 2.36
N PRO A 22 -5.62 10.21 2.48
CA PRO A 22 -5.48 9.30 1.36
C PRO A 22 -6.77 8.49 1.18
N TYR A 23 -7.42 8.64 0.01
CA TYR A 23 -8.63 7.90 -0.35
C TYR A 23 -8.37 6.48 -0.88
N VAL A 24 -7.18 5.97 -0.72
CA VAL A 24 -6.84 4.61 -1.15
C VAL A 24 -7.24 3.64 -0.06
N ASN A 25 -7.92 2.56 -0.46
CA ASN A 25 -8.29 1.47 0.45
C ASN A 25 -7.11 0.52 0.61
N GLU A 26 -6.51 0.50 1.79
CA GLU A 26 -5.35 -0.32 2.12
C GLU A 26 -5.64 -1.82 2.06
N ASP A 27 -6.86 -2.25 2.39
CA ASP A 27 -7.26 -3.66 2.27
C ASP A 27 -7.28 -4.11 0.81
N THR A 28 -7.72 -3.24 -0.11
CA THR A 28 -7.69 -3.52 -1.55
C THR A 28 -6.24 -3.64 -2.06
N VAL A 29 -5.33 -2.80 -1.57
CA VAL A 29 -3.90 -2.88 -1.89
C VAL A 29 -3.31 -4.20 -1.37
N MET A 30 -3.66 -4.62 -0.15
CA MET A 30 -3.25 -5.90 0.42
C MET A 30 -3.81 -7.09 -0.35
N GLN A 31 -5.07 -7.03 -0.78
CA GLN A 31 -5.67 -8.05 -1.64
C GLN A 31 -4.93 -8.16 -2.98
N PHE A 32 -4.56 -7.03 -3.57
CA PHE A 32 -3.78 -7.02 -4.79
C PHE A 32 -2.39 -7.65 -4.59
N SER A 33 -1.71 -7.34 -3.49
CA SER A 33 -0.46 -8.03 -3.12
C SER A 33 -0.63 -9.56 -3.06
N SER A 34 -1.71 -10.03 -2.42
CA SER A 34 -2.04 -11.46 -2.34
C SER A 34 -2.27 -12.08 -3.72
N LEU A 35 -2.99 -11.38 -4.61
CA LEU A 35 -3.22 -11.84 -6.00
C LEU A 35 -1.91 -11.94 -6.79
N VAL A 36 -1.01 -10.99 -6.62
CA VAL A 36 0.33 -11.03 -7.26
C VAL A 36 1.12 -12.25 -6.79
N ARG A 37 1.09 -12.57 -5.49
CA ARG A 37 1.73 -13.79 -4.96
C ARG A 37 1.09 -15.05 -5.52
N GLN A 38 -0.22 -15.13 -5.57
CA GLN A 38 -0.94 -16.29 -6.14
C GLN A 38 -0.61 -16.46 -7.62
N PHE A 39 -0.52 -15.37 -8.37
CA PHE A 39 -0.07 -15.40 -9.75
C PHE A 39 1.35 -15.95 -9.89
N GLY A 40 2.29 -15.48 -9.07
CA GLY A 40 3.65 -15.99 -9.04
C GLY A 40 3.72 -17.49 -8.73
N GLN A 41 2.96 -17.96 -7.75
CA GLN A 41 2.86 -19.38 -7.41
C GLN A 41 2.26 -20.22 -8.55
N ALA A 42 1.23 -19.70 -9.21
CA ALA A 42 0.62 -20.38 -10.37
C ALA A 42 1.60 -20.47 -11.55
N VAL A 43 2.36 -19.41 -11.82
CA VAL A 43 3.43 -19.42 -12.85
C VAL A 43 4.49 -20.43 -12.50
N GLU A 44 4.94 -20.48 -11.25
CA GLU A 44 5.96 -21.45 -10.80
C GLU A 44 5.48 -22.89 -10.95
N THR A 45 4.26 -23.19 -10.50
CA THR A 45 3.66 -24.53 -10.62
C THR A 45 3.53 -24.95 -12.09
N THR A 46 2.97 -24.08 -12.93
CA THR A 46 2.81 -24.34 -14.36
C THR A 46 4.17 -24.53 -15.05
N HIS A 47 5.16 -23.74 -14.65
CA HIS A 47 6.53 -23.87 -15.17
C HIS A 47 7.17 -25.21 -14.77
N GLN A 48 7.00 -25.64 -13.52
CA GLN A 48 7.50 -26.95 -13.07
C GLN A 48 6.85 -28.11 -13.84
N GLU A 49 5.54 -28.06 -14.03
CA GLU A 49 4.81 -29.06 -14.83
C GLU A 49 5.32 -29.10 -16.28
N ALA A 50 5.45 -27.93 -16.90
CA ALA A 50 5.94 -27.82 -18.26
C ALA A 50 7.41 -28.34 -18.38
N THR A 51 8.23 -28.06 -17.39
CA THR A 51 9.63 -28.57 -17.32
C THR A 51 9.65 -30.10 -17.27
N GLN A 52 8.75 -30.71 -16.50
CA GLN A 52 8.62 -32.18 -16.46
C GLN A 52 8.19 -32.76 -17.80
N HIS A 53 7.25 -32.11 -18.50
CA HIS A 53 6.83 -32.53 -19.83
C HIS A 53 7.96 -32.39 -20.87
N VAL A 54 8.68 -31.31 -20.85
CA VAL A 54 9.85 -31.12 -21.73
C VAL A 54 10.93 -32.18 -21.48
N ALA A 55 11.22 -32.47 -20.22
CA ALA A 55 12.15 -33.54 -19.85
C ALA A 55 11.65 -34.92 -20.32
N GLY A 56 10.36 -35.20 -20.18
CA GLY A 56 9.72 -36.45 -20.66
C GLY A 56 9.86 -36.62 -22.18
N VAL A 57 9.63 -35.54 -22.94
CA VAL A 57 9.81 -35.58 -24.41
C VAL A 57 11.26 -35.80 -24.78
N ALA A 58 12.22 -35.13 -24.11
CA ALA A 58 13.66 -35.29 -24.35
C ALA A 58 14.16 -36.73 -24.05
N GLN A 59 13.55 -37.40 -23.07
CA GLN A 59 13.86 -38.81 -22.74
C GLN A 59 13.23 -39.78 -23.75
N ALA A 60 12.01 -39.50 -24.19
CA ALA A 60 11.28 -40.37 -25.12
C ALA A 60 11.82 -40.26 -26.54
N TYR A 61 12.26 -39.11 -26.96
CA TYR A 61 12.74 -38.80 -28.30
C TYR A 61 14.16 -38.25 -28.25
N GLN A 62 15.15 -39.13 -28.24
CA GLN A 62 16.56 -38.73 -28.22
C GLN A 62 17.01 -38.27 -29.60
N SER A 63 16.77 -37.03 -29.93
CA SER A 63 17.13 -36.41 -31.19
C SER A 63 17.76 -35.04 -30.99
N ALA A 64 18.46 -34.54 -32.03
CA ALA A 64 18.99 -33.17 -31.99
C ALA A 64 17.90 -32.12 -31.81
N ALA A 65 16.72 -32.36 -32.36
CA ALA A 65 15.54 -31.45 -32.22
C ALA A 65 15.03 -31.42 -30.78
N SER A 66 14.89 -32.56 -30.11
CA SER A 66 14.43 -32.62 -28.71
C SER A 66 15.45 -32.01 -27.75
N GLN A 67 16.76 -32.17 -28.01
CA GLN A 67 17.81 -31.50 -27.23
C GLN A 67 17.75 -29.97 -27.39
N LYS A 68 17.61 -29.47 -28.61
CA LYS A 68 17.45 -28.02 -28.86
C LYS A 68 16.20 -27.46 -28.19
N MET A 69 15.11 -28.21 -28.17
CA MET A 69 13.90 -27.83 -27.45
C MET A 69 14.16 -27.73 -25.94
N ALA A 70 14.83 -28.70 -25.34
CA ALA A 70 15.18 -28.71 -23.92
C ALA A 70 16.12 -27.55 -23.57
N ASP A 71 17.14 -27.28 -24.40
CA ASP A 71 18.07 -26.18 -24.22
C ASP A 71 17.37 -24.82 -24.34
N GLY A 72 16.45 -24.66 -25.29
CA GLY A 72 15.62 -23.47 -25.45
C GLY A 72 14.72 -23.22 -24.25
N TRP A 73 14.10 -24.29 -23.74
CA TRP A 73 13.31 -24.24 -22.51
C TRP A 73 14.13 -23.83 -21.30
N GLN A 74 15.34 -24.40 -21.14
CA GLN A 74 16.25 -24.05 -20.06
C GLN A 74 16.61 -22.56 -20.08
N LYS A 75 16.95 -22.02 -21.25
CA LYS A 75 17.27 -20.60 -21.40
C LYS A 75 16.08 -19.70 -21.05
N LEU A 76 14.87 -20.07 -21.49
CA LEU A 76 13.64 -19.36 -21.15
C LEU A 76 13.40 -19.38 -19.64
N SER A 77 13.59 -20.54 -19.01
CA SER A 77 13.40 -20.74 -17.57
C SER A 77 14.37 -19.91 -16.74
N ASP A 78 15.66 -19.97 -17.08
CA ASP A 78 16.72 -19.31 -16.32
C ASP A 78 16.64 -17.78 -16.37
N ARG A 79 16.04 -17.24 -17.40
CA ARG A 79 15.93 -15.81 -17.58
C ARG A 79 14.52 -15.30 -17.37
N HIS A 80 13.61 -15.61 -18.25
CA HIS A 80 12.30 -14.96 -18.28
C HIS A 80 11.36 -15.40 -17.16
N VAL A 81 11.32 -16.68 -16.83
CA VAL A 81 10.48 -17.18 -15.74
C VAL A 81 10.99 -16.67 -14.40
N THR A 82 12.29 -16.71 -14.19
CA THR A 82 12.91 -16.18 -12.97
C THR A 82 12.65 -14.69 -12.82
N GLU A 83 12.77 -13.88 -13.89
CA GLU A 83 12.46 -12.45 -13.87
C GLU A 83 11.00 -12.19 -13.51
N ILE A 84 10.05 -13.00 -14.00
CA ILE A 84 8.62 -12.87 -13.65
C ILE A 84 8.40 -13.19 -12.17
N LEU A 85 8.97 -14.26 -11.65
CA LEU A 85 8.83 -14.66 -10.25
C LEU A 85 9.45 -13.64 -9.30
N ASP A 86 10.62 -13.14 -9.61
CA ASP A 86 11.29 -12.07 -8.86
C ASP A 86 10.45 -10.78 -8.89
N GLY A 87 9.91 -10.44 -10.06
CA GLY A 87 9.00 -9.30 -10.23
C GLY A 87 7.75 -9.41 -9.36
N CYS A 88 7.15 -10.59 -9.27
CA CYS A 88 6.00 -10.84 -8.40
C CYS A 88 6.38 -10.67 -6.92
N THR A 89 7.54 -11.15 -6.51
CA THR A 89 8.03 -11.01 -5.13
C THR A 89 8.25 -9.54 -4.77
N VAL A 90 8.94 -8.80 -5.63
CA VAL A 90 9.21 -7.37 -5.42
C VAL A 90 7.92 -6.55 -5.42
N LEU A 91 7.02 -6.80 -6.37
CA LEU A 91 5.76 -6.07 -6.47
C LEU A 91 4.86 -6.33 -5.27
N SER A 92 4.73 -7.59 -4.84
CA SER A 92 3.90 -7.92 -3.67
C SER A 92 4.43 -7.27 -2.39
N ALA A 93 5.75 -7.26 -2.19
CA ALA A 93 6.38 -6.59 -1.06
C ALA A 93 6.20 -5.06 -1.11
N ALA A 94 6.31 -4.46 -2.31
CA ALA A 94 6.08 -3.03 -2.49
C ALA A 94 4.62 -2.64 -2.21
N LEU A 95 3.65 -3.47 -2.62
CA LEU A 95 2.23 -3.24 -2.34
C LEU A 95 1.92 -3.35 -0.84
N GLU A 96 2.53 -4.29 -0.13
CA GLU A 96 2.39 -4.39 1.34
C GLU A 96 2.97 -3.17 2.05
N ALA A 97 4.14 -2.72 1.63
CA ALA A 97 4.75 -1.50 2.17
C ALA A 97 3.88 -0.27 1.89
N ALA A 98 3.29 -0.17 0.69
CA ALA A 98 2.37 0.90 0.34
C ALA A 98 1.10 0.87 1.20
N ALA A 99 0.52 -0.30 1.44
CA ALA A 99 -0.64 -0.45 2.34
C ALA A 99 -0.31 0.00 3.76
N GLY A 100 0.84 -0.40 4.29
CA GLY A 100 1.34 0.04 5.61
C GLY A 100 1.54 1.56 5.68
N TYR A 101 2.06 2.16 4.63
CA TYR A 101 2.21 3.61 4.52
C TYR A 101 0.85 4.33 4.54
N ILE A 102 -0.15 3.82 3.81
CA ILE A 102 -1.51 4.38 3.78
C ILE A 102 -2.12 4.33 5.18
N VAL A 103 -2.00 3.20 5.90
CA VAL A 103 -2.48 3.06 7.28
C VAL A 103 -1.82 4.08 8.20
N ALA A 104 -0.51 4.26 8.09
CA ALA A 104 0.24 5.24 8.88
C ALA A 104 -0.24 6.67 8.60
N GLN A 105 -0.44 7.04 7.33
CA GLN A 105 -0.95 8.36 6.93
C GLN A 105 -2.36 8.62 7.47
N LYS A 106 -3.26 7.65 7.38
CA LYS A 106 -4.62 7.74 7.95
C LYS A 106 -4.57 7.89 9.46
N GLY A 107 -3.74 7.11 10.14
CA GLY A 107 -3.54 7.18 11.59
C GLY A 107 -3.06 8.56 12.04
N GLU A 108 -2.07 9.14 11.39
CA GLU A 108 -1.56 10.47 11.68
C GLU A 108 -2.63 11.56 11.48
N ALA A 109 -3.43 11.47 10.42
CA ALA A 109 -4.51 12.40 10.16
C ALA A 109 -5.58 12.34 11.27
N ILE A 110 -5.94 11.15 11.73
CA ILE A 110 -6.89 10.94 12.82
C ILE A 110 -6.34 11.50 14.14
N VAL A 111 -5.08 11.25 14.48
CA VAL A 111 -4.44 11.80 15.67
C VAL A 111 -4.46 13.33 15.65
N THR A 112 -4.11 13.94 14.52
CA THR A 112 -4.18 15.40 14.35
C THR A 112 -5.60 15.94 14.57
N LEU A 113 -6.62 15.27 14.04
CA LEU A 113 -8.02 15.65 14.27
C LEU A 113 -8.41 15.57 15.75
N VAL A 114 -8.01 14.52 16.45
CA VAL A 114 -8.29 14.33 17.88
C VAL A 114 -7.62 15.42 18.71
N GLU A 115 -6.35 15.72 18.43
CA GLU A 115 -5.61 16.79 19.11
C GLU A 115 -6.26 18.15 18.89
N MET A 116 -6.66 18.46 17.67
CA MET A 116 -7.36 19.71 17.34
C MET A 116 -8.71 19.80 18.00
N ALA A 117 -9.50 18.73 17.98
CA ALA A 117 -10.80 18.68 18.64
C ALA A 117 -10.66 18.88 20.16
N THR A 118 -9.68 18.24 20.77
CA THR A 118 -9.40 18.39 22.20
C THR A 118 -9.00 19.84 22.54
N ALA A 119 -8.11 20.42 21.76
CA ALA A 119 -7.68 21.81 21.95
C ALA A 119 -8.83 22.80 21.72
N PHE A 120 -9.69 22.57 20.74
CA PHE A 120 -10.88 23.39 20.48
C PHE A 120 -11.86 23.32 21.65
N LEU A 121 -12.14 22.13 22.19
CA LEU A 121 -13.01 21.95 23.35
C LEU A 121 -12.45 22.67 24.59
N ALA A 122 -11.15 22.58 24.81
CA ALA A 122 -10.48 23.30 25.89
C ALA A 122 -10.59 24.82 25.73
N ALA A 123 -10.41 25.33 24.50
CA ALA A 123 -10.59 26.76 24.20
C ALA A 123 -12.03 27.20 24.43
N GLN A 124 -13.05 26.41 24.04
CA GLN A 124 -14.44 26.69 24.29
C GLN A 124 -14.80 26.70 25.79
N ALA A 125 -14.29 25.75 26.56
CA ALA A 125 -14.49 25.73 28.01
C ALA A 125 -13.92 26.97 28.68
N THR A 126 -12.72 27.40 28.25
CA THR A 126 -12.09 28.62 28.76
C THR A 126 -12.80 29.88 28.29
N ALA A 127 -13.36 29.89 27.08
CA ALA A 127 -14.14 31.02 26.55
C ALA A 127 -15.36 31.35 27.40
N VAL A 128 -16.01 30.34 27.98
CA VAL A 128 -17.15 30.52 28.90
C VAL A 128 -16.72 31.28 30.17
N GLU A 129 -15.48 31.03 30.62
CA GLU A 129 -14.92 31.66 31.83
C GLU A 129 -14.30 33.03 31.55
N THR A 130 -13.74 33.25 30.37
CA THR A 130 -12.92 34.42 30.01
C THR A 130 -13.54 35.36 29.00
N LEU A 131 -14.85 35.27 28.74
CA LEU A 131 -15.63 36.15 27.82
C LEU A 131 -15.04 36.13 26.38
N GLY A 132 -14.66 34.96 25.88
CA GLY A 132 -14.30 34.75 24.48
C GLY A 132 -12.82 34.97 24.12
N ILE A 133 -11.96 35.31 25.07
CA ILE A 133 -10.53 35.54 24.80
C ILE A 133 -9.85 34.28 24.24
N SER A 134 -10.24 33.11 24.73
CA SER A 134 -9.66 31.84 24.29
C SER A 134 -10.10 31.42 22.88
N GLU A 135 -11.19 31.92 22.35
CA GLU A 135 -11.60 31.69 20.95
C GLU A 135 -10.59 32.31 19.97
N ALA A 136 -9.94 33.40 20.34
CA ALA A 136 -8.89 34.01 19.54
C ALA A 136 -7.65 33.08 19.37
N SER A 137 -7.51 32.05 20.19
CA SER A 137 -6.42 31.08 20.10
C SER A 137 -6.68 29.97 19.06
N VAL A 138 -7.90 29.82 18.56
CA VAL A 138 -8.27 28.76 17.60
C VAL A 138 -7.42 28.81 16.32
N PRO A 139 -7.16 29.96 15.68
CA PRO A 139 -6.26 30.04 14.52
C PRO A 139 -4.84 29.57 14.83
N LEU A 140 -4.34 29.84 16.04
CA LEU A 140 -2.99 29.39 16.47
C LEU A 140 -2.93 27.87 16.66
N ILE A 141 -4.02 27.26 17.13
CA ILE A 141 -4.15 25.79 17.26
C ILE A 141 -4.10 25.15 15.87
N ILE A 142 -4.80 25.71 14.90
CA ILE A 142 -4.80 25.22 13.51
C ILE A 142 -3.41 25.36 12.89
N ASP A 143 -2.75 26.52 13.04
CA ASP A 143 -1.41 26.77 12.54
C ASP A 143 -0.38 25.82 13.18
N GLY A 144 -0.54 25.52 14.47
CA GLY A 144 0.28 24.53 15.19
C GLY A 144 0.13 23.11 14.65
N ALA A 145 -1.08 22.71 14.24
CA ALA A 145 -1.35 21.39 13.67
C ALA A 145 -0.77 21.23 12.25
N GLU A 146 -0.64 22.30 11.48
CA GLU A 146 -0.02 22.27 10.14
C GLU A 146 1.51 22.14 10.15
N LYS A 147 2.18 22.72 11.16
CA LYS A 147 3.63 22.82 11.21
C LYS A 147 4.42 21.50 11.14
N PRO A 148 4.00 20.41 11.75
CA PRO A 148 4.77 19.17 11.73
C PRO A 148 4.87 18.50 10.37
N ARG A 149 4.05 18.90 9.38
CA ARG A 149 3.97 18.23 8.08
C ARG A 149 4.68 18.95 6.93
N ARG A 150 5.24 20.11 7.19
CA ARG A 150 5.98 20.90 6.18
C ARG A 150 7.48 20.59 6.14
N GLN A 151 7.93 19.61 6.91
CA GLN A 151 9.33 19.17 6.92
C GLN A 151 9.58 18.00 5.96
#